data_972b7c94e3714f164716533438473b87
#
_entry.id   972b7c94e3714f164716533438473b87
#
_cell.length_a   1.000
_cell.length_b   1.000
_cell.length_c   1.000
_cell.angle_alpha   90.00
_cell.angle_beta   90.00
_cell.angle_gamma   90.00
#
_symmetry.space_group_name_H-M   'P 1'
#
loop_
_entity.id
_entity.type
_entity.pdbx_description
1 polymer ?
#
loop_
_entity_poly.entity_id
_entity_poly.type
_entity_poly.pdbx_seq_one_letter_code
_entity_poly.pdbx_strand_id
1 'polypeptide(L)' 'MHRHEKRVTDNLDQLLAILPIPISEALRAQSGLEDLIEIVLDLGRVPEGRFPGRVVVLGQDPV' A
#
# COMPACT_ATOMS: atom_id res chain seq x y z
N MET A 1 0.24 -24.80 -6.41
CA MET A 1 -0.42 -23.52 -6.24
C MET A 1 0.32 -22.44 -7.01
N HIS A 2 -0.37 -21.73 -7.84
CA HIS A 2 0.24 -20.64 -8.58
C HIS A 2 0.13 -19.36 -7.80
N ARG A 3 1.22 -18.66 -7.74
CA ARG A 3 1.27 -17.37 -7.13
C ARG A 3 1.66 -16.35 -8.18
N HIS A 4 0.82 -15.38 -8.38
CA HIS A 4 1.15 -14.27 -9.24
C HIS A 4 1.99 -13.28 -8.47
N GLU A 5 3.26 -13.26 -8.81
CA GLU A 5 4.15 -12.27 -8.25
C GLU A 5 4.19 -11.08 -9.16
N LYS A 6 3.27 -10.20 -8.94
CA LYS A 6 3.21 -8.98 -9.69
C LYS A 6 3.72 -7.88 -8.78
N ARG A 7 4.66 -7.10 -9.26
CA ARG A 7 5.10 -5.96 -8.49
C ARG A 7 3.94 -5.02 -8.30
N VAL A 8 3.84 -4.45 -7.11
CA VAL A 8 2.80 -3.46 -6.82
C VAL A 8 2.85 -2.32 -7.84
N THR A 9 4.06 -1.92 -8.23
CA THR A 9 4.26 -0.82 -9.16
C THR A 9 3.75 -1.09 -10.57
N ASP A 10 3.64 -2.37 -10.97
CA ASP A 10 3.14 -2.71 -12.30
C ASP A 10 1.66 -2.34 -12.47
N ASN A 11 0.92 -2.32 -11.35
CA ASN A 11 -0.51 -2.02 -11.34
C ASN A 11 -0.84 -0.92 -10.35
N LEU A 12 0.09 -0.02 -10.11
CA LEU A 12 -0.07 0.97 -9.07
C LEU A 12 -1.32 1.83 -9.24
N ASP A 13 -1.58 2.29 -10.46
CA ASP A 13 -2.74 3.12 -10.72
C ASP A 13 -4.04 2.37 -10.42
N GLN A 14 -4.10 1.10 -10.80
CA GLN A 14 -5.28 0.27 -10.52
C GLN A 14 -5.44 0.02 -9.04
N LEU A 15 -4.33 -0.23 -8.35
CA LEU A 15 -4.34 -0.44 -6.92
C LEU A 15 -4.85 0.80 -6.19
N LEU A 16 -4.33 1.97 -6.54
CA LEU A 16 -4.75 3.22 -5.93
C LEU A 16 -6.22 3.52 -6.16
N ALA A 17 -6.76 3.06 -7.30
CA ALA A 17 -8.16 3.28 -7.63
C ALA A 17 -9.12 2.44 -6.78
N ILE A 18 -8.68 1.28 -6.30
CA ILE A 18 -9.54 0.38 -5.53
C ILE A 18 -9.37 0.52 -4.01
N LEU A 19 -8.31 1.19 -3.57
CA LEU A 19 -8.09 1.41 -2.14
C LEU A 19 -9.03 2.50 -1.61
N PRO A 20 -9.39 2.43 -0.33
CA PRO A 20 -10.09 3.56 0.30
C PRO A 20 -9.32 4.85 0.09
N ILE A 21 -10.06 5.95 -0.12
CA ILE A 21 -9.45 7.25 -0.44
C ILE A 21 -8.38 7.67 0.56
N PRO A 22 -8.59 7.59 1.89
CA PRO A 22 -7.55 8.00 2.84
C PRO A 22 -6.25 7.22 2.67
N ILE A 23 -6.35 5.93 2.35
CA ILE A 23 -5.17 5.09 2.17
C ILE A 23 -4.45 5.46 0.87
N SER A 24 -5.19 5.62 -0.22
CA SER A 24 -4.58 5.98 -1.49
C SER A 24 -3.94 7.37 -1.44
N GLU A 25 -4.56 8.32 -0.74
CA GLU A 25 -3.98 9.64 -0.57
C GLU A 25 -2.68 9.58 0.24
N ALA A 26 -2.66 8.78 1.30
CA ALA A 26 -1.46 8.61 2.11
C ALA A 26 -0.32 8.01 1.28
N LEU A 27 -0.64 7.07 0.40
CA LEU A 27 0.36 6.49 -0.50
C LEU A 27 0.85 7.53 -1.51
N ARG A 28 -0.03 8.30 -2.11
CA ARG A 28 0.35 9.31 -3.09
C ARG A 28 1.26 10.37 -2.50
N ALA A 29 1.20 10.57 -1.18
CA ALA A 29 2.05 11.53 -0.50
C ALA A 29 3.47 11.02 -0.28
N GLN A 30 3.73 9.74 -0.51
CA GLN A 30 5.04 9.15 -0.25
C GLN A 30 5.99 9.35 -1.41
N SER A 31 7.24 9.73 -1.10
CA SER A 31 8.31 9.72 -2.09
C SER A 31 8.70 8.27 -2.36
N GLY A 32 9.10 7.97 -3.58
CA GLY A 32 9.55 6.63 -3.91
C GLY A 32 8.43 5.61 -3.94
N LEU A 33 7.24 6.04 -4.29
CA LEU A 33 6.07 5.15 -4.35
C LEU A 33 6.31 3.97 -5.28
N GLU A 34 7.13 4.14 -6.30
CA GLU A 34 7.50 3.07 -7.22
C GLU A 34 8.28 1.93 -6.55
N ASP A 35 8.80 2.15 -5.35
CA ASP A 35 9.52 1.13 -4.60
C ASP A 35 8.62 0.37 -3.61
N LEU A 36 7.35 0.68 -3.59
CA LEU A 36 6.41 0.03 -2.68
C LEU A 36 6.43 -1.49 -2.87
N ILE A 37 6.62 -2.22 -1.77
CA ILE A 37 6.68 -3.68 -1.79
C ILE A 37 5.30 -4.29 -1.58
N GLU A 38 4.61 -3.85 -0.52
CA GLU A 38 3.28 -4.37 -0.23
C GLU A 38 2.49 -3.40 0.63
N ILE A 39 1.19 -3.59 0.64
CA ILE A 39 0.27 -2.86 1.50
C ILE A 39 -0.36 -3.88 2.45
N VAL A 40 -0.31 -3.61 3.73
CA VAL A 40 -0.85 -4.50 4.76
C VAL A 40 -2.15 -3.93 5.29
N LEU A 41 -3.23 -4.67 5.10
CA LEU A 41 -4.58 -4.27 5.52
C LEU A 41 -5.17 -5.36 6.41
N ASP A 42 -4.72 -5.41 7.65
CA ASP A 42 -5.22 -6.39 8.61
C ASP A 42 -6.38 -5.80 9.41
N LEU A 43 -7.41 -6.59 9.60
CA LEU A 43 -8.56 -6.17 10.40
C LEU A 43 -8.13 -5.79 11.81
N GLY A 44 -8.62 -4.65 12.28
CA GLY A 44 -8.31 -4.17 13.63
C GLY A 44 -6.97 -3.49 13.75
N ARG A 45 -6.22 -3.36 12.65
CA ARG A 45 -4.92 -2.70 12.66
C ARG A 45 -4.90 -1.53 11.70
N VAL A 46 -4.02 -0.59 11.98
CA VAL A 46 -3.82 0.56 11.10
C VAL A 46 -3.14 0.08 9.82
N PRO A 47 -3.60 0.53 8.64
CA PRO A 47 -2.98 0.10 7.39
C PRO A 47 -1.55 0.62 7.26
N GLU A 48 -0.71 -0.21 6.65
CA GLU A 48 0.70 0.09 6.48
C GLU A 48 1.15 -0.15 5.04
N GLY A 49 2.10 0.65 4.59
CA GLY A 49 2.80 0.43 3.34
C GLY A 49 4.22 0.01 3.62
N ARG A 50 4.69 -1.05 2.98
CA ARG A 50 6.06 -1.53 3.16
C ARG A 50 6.92 -1.14 1.97
N PHE A 51 8.02 -0.49 2.29
CA PHE A 51 9.04 -0.07 1.33
C PHE A 51 10.37 -0.70 1.73
N PRO A 52 11.37 -0.75 0.84
CA PRO A 52 12.69 -1.22 1.23
C PRO A 52 13.22 -0.40 2.40
N GLY A 53 13.49 -1.09 3.53
CA GLY A 53 14.08 -0.46 4.70
C GLY A 53 13.16 0.40 5.53
N ARG A 54 11.85 0.46 5.21
CA ARG A 54 10.93 1.27 6.02
C ARG A 54 9.49 0.77 5.90
N VAL A 55 8.72 1.09 6.93
CA VAL A 55 7.28 0.85 6.96
C VAL A 55 6.60 2.18 7.21
N VAL A 56 5.58 2.48 6.44
CA VAL A 56 4.84 3.74 6.55
C VAL A 56 3.39 3.45 6.95
N VAL A 57 2.92 4.14 7.96
CA VAL A 57 1.51 4.06 8.37
C VAL A 57 0.67 4.85 7.37
N LEU A 58 -0.38 4.21 6.85
CA LEU A 58 -1.20 4.79 5.78
C LEU A 58 -2.53 5.34 6.25
N GLY A 59 -2.78 5.36 7.54
CA GLY A 59 -4.01 5.90 8.07
C GLY A 59 -3.96 5.95 9.58
N GLN A 60 -4.97 6.56 10.18
CA GLN A 60 -5.05 6.68 11.62
C GLN A 60 -6.07 5.73 12.22
N ASP A 61 -6.97 5.23 11.40
CA ASP A 61 -8.03 4.34 11.83
C ASP A 61 -7.73 2.90 11.45
N PRO A 62 -8.05 1.94 12.33
CA PRO A 62 -7.89 0.52 11.99
C PRO A 62 -8.76 0.12 10.81
N VAL A 63 -8.29 -0.87 10.11
CA VAL A 63 -9.03 -1.44 8.99
C VAL A 63 -10.30 -2.15 9.48
#